data_70c9c9b77ba72582104eae11e85ba5e5
#
_entry.id   70c9c9b77ba72582104eae11e85ba5e5
#
_cell.length_a   1.000
_cell.length_b   1.000
_cell.length_c   1.000
_cell.angle_alpha   90.00
_cell.angle_beta   90.00
_cell.angle_gamma   90.00
#
_symmetry.space_group_name_H-M   'P 1'
#
loop_
_entity.id
_entity.type
_entity.pdbx_description
1 polymer ?
#
loop_
_entity_poly.entity_id
_entity_poly.type
_entity_poly.pdbx_seq_one_letter_code
_entity_poly.pdbx_strand_id
1 'polypeptide(L)'
;MHPDDNYALSVEGEYGKTEMWYVVDCEDGAELVYGFKENISKEEFEKRIRDNTLTDVCNSIPVHKGDVFFIDAGTLHAIGEGILIAEVQQNSNTTYRVSDYGRLGADGKPRELHIEKALDVTKCEKPQIPYGNIGKVISNGNIIIRELVVCDKFSAKLLKLNETMDICSEDSFVSLIILEGNVIIKCNDGEISIRKGDSIFIPAGLKVELCGNAEILYSCV
;
A
#
# COMPACT_ATOMS: atom_id res chain seq x y z
N MET A 1 0.13 6.78 -10.28
CA MET A 1 0.28 5.43 -10.85
C MET A 1 1.74 5.10 -11.02
N HIS A 2 2.06 3.82 -11.18
CA HIS A 2 3.43 3.33 -11.23
C HIS A 2 3.59 2.33 -12.38
N PRO A 3 4.79 2.26 -13.03
CA PRO A 3 5.09 1.25 -14.02
C PRO A 3 5.35 -0.13 -13.41
N ASP A 4 5.31 -1.18 -14.23
CA ASP A 4 5.85 -2.50 -13.90
C ASP A 4 7.39 -2.51 -13.99
N ASP A 5 8.01 -3.65 -13.57
CA ASP A 5 9.46 -3.79 -13.56
C ASP A 5 10.06 -3.69 -14.97
N ASN A 6 9.39 -4.23 -15.99
CA ASN A 6 9.94 -4.25 -17.35
C ASN A 6 10.05 -2.84 -17.93
N TYR A 7 8.98 -2.05 -17.78
CA TYR A 7 8.99 -0.66 -18.24
C TYR A 7 9.96 0.19 -17.41
N ALA A 8 9.89 0.10 -16.08
CA ALA A 8 10.69 0.91 -15.18
C ALA A 8 12.19 0.66 -15.35
N LEU A 9 12.64 -0.60 -15.44
CA LEU A 9 14.04 -0.94 -15.66
C LEU A 9 14.55 -0.40 -17.00
N SER A 10 13.72 -0.41 -18.04
CA SER A 10 14.11 0.06 -19.39
C SER A 10 14.14 1.58 -19.51
N VAL A 11 13.25 2.30 -18.83
CA VAL A 11 13.04 3.75 -18.99
C VAL A 11 13.68 4.57 -17.88
N GLU A 12 13.64 4.07 -16.63
CA GLU A 12 14.12 4.78 -15.45
C GLU A 12 15.40 4.18 -14.85
N GLY A 13 15.73 2.91 -15.18
CA GLY A 13 16.83 2.18 -14.57
C GLY A 13 16.54 1.74 -13.12
N GLU A 14 15.29 1.74 -12.69
CA GLU A 14 14.81 1.33 -11.38
C GLU A 14 13.73 0.26 -11.50
N TYR A 15 13.38 -0.40 -10.41
CA TYR A 15 12.26 -1.34 -10.39
C TYR A 15 10.92 -0.59 -10.50
N GLY A 16 9.90 -1.32 -10.95
CA GLY A 16 8.51 -0.89 -10.92
C GLY A 16 7.99 -0.75 -9.48
N LYS A 17 6.73 -0.39 -9.35
CA LYS A 17 6.12 -0.18 -8.05
C LYS A 17 4.74 -0.84 -8.00
N THR A 18 4.70 -2.02 -7.42
CA THR A 18 3.47 -2.67 -6.95
C THR A 18 3.34 -2.39 -5.47
N GLU A 19 2.14 -2.08 -5.01
CA GLU A 19 1.91 -1.69 -3.62
C GLU A 19 0.57 -2.19 -3.08
N MET A 20 0.42 -2.17 -1.78
CA MET A 20 -0.80 -2.44 -1.06
C MET A 20 -1.03 -1.35 -0.03
N TRP A 21 -2.26 -0.86 0.03
CA TRP A 21 -2.73 0.06 1.06
C TRP A 21 -3.65 -0.64 2.05
N TYR A 22 -3.38 -0.44 3.32
CA TYR A 22 -4.27 -0.79 4.41
C TYR A 22 -4.78 0.50 5.05
N VAL A 23 -6.09 0.69 5.10
CA VAL A 23 -6.70 1.87 5.74
C VAL A 23 -6.64 1.70 7.25
N VAL A 24 -5.72 2.43 7.88
CA VAL A 24 -5.50 2.39 9.34
C VAL A 24 -6.59 3.16 10.06
N ASP A 25 -6.97 4.31 9.50
CA ASP A 25 -8.06 5.16 9.99
C ASP A 25 -8.55 6.08 8.88
N CYS A 26 -9.78 6.56 8.96
CA CYS A 26 -10.33 7.54 8.04
C CYS A 26 -11.45 8.36 8.67
N GLU A 27 -11.67 9.56 8.17
CA GLU A 27 -12.82 10.39 8.50
C GLU A 27 -14.08 9.87 7.81
N ASP A 28 -15.26 10.21 8.37
CA ASP A 28 -16.54 9.84 7.78
C ASP A 28 -16.70 10.45 6.37
N GLY A 29 -17.04 9.61 5.41
CA GLY A 29 -17.20 10.01 4.02
C GLY A 29 -15.90 10.21 3.23
N ALA A 30 -14.75 9.84 3.80
CA ALA A 30 -13.47 9.85 3.08
C ALA A 30 -13.49 8.89 1.89
N GLU A 31 -12.92 9.31 0.77
CA GLU A 31 -12.87 8.55 -0.48
C GLU A 31 -11.46 8.54 -1.06
N LEU A 32 -11.12 7.46 -1.75
CA LEU A 32 -9.90 7.39 -2.55
C LEU A 32 -10.22 7.08 -4.02
N VAL A 33 -9.31 7.43 -4.91
CA VAL A 33 -9.39 7.05 -6.33
C VAL A 33 -8.70 5.71 -6.53
N TYR A 34 -9.41 4.77 -7.17
CA TYR A 34 -8.90 3.45 -7.52
C TYR A 34 -9.39 3.01 -8.90
N GLY A 35 -8.56 3.25 -9.91
CA GLY A 35 -8.85 2.98 -11.32
C GLY A 35 -9.94 3.87 -11.91
N PHE A 36 -10.58 3.35 -12.94
CA PHE A 36 -11.64 4.03 -13.69
C PHE A 36 -13.02 3.44 -13.37
N LYS A 37 -14.08 4.24 -13.55
CA LYS A 37 -15.48 3.80 -13.43
C LYS A 37 -15.83 2.73 -14.46
N GLU A 38 -15.31 2.91 -15.68
CA GLU A 38 -15.50 2.02 -16.83
C GLU A 38 -14.18 1.96 -17.62
N ASN A 39 -14.08 1.01 -18.54
CA ASN A 39 -12.94 0.97 -19.45
C ASN A 39 -12.98 2.17 -20.39
N ILE A 40 -11.86 2.86 -20.55
CA ILE A 40 -11.71 3.98 -21.46
C ILE A 40 -10.55 3.73 -22.43
N SER A 41 -10.51 4.47 -23.56
CA SER A 41 -9.37 4.40 -24.47
C SER A 41 -8.19 5.26 -23.97
N LYS A 42 -6.99 5.00 -24.48
CA LYS A 42 -5.82 5.83 -24.17
C LYS A 42 -5.99 7.27 -24.68
N GLU A 43 -6.66 7.46 -25.78
CA GLU A 43 -6.98 8.77 -26.34
C GLU A 43 -7.95 9.56 -25.44
N GLU A 44 -8.96 8.86 -24.88
CA GLU A 44 -9.86 9.47 -23.89
C GLU A 44 -9.10 9.80 -22.61
N PHE A 45 -8.22 8.92 -22.13
CA PHE A 45 -7.39 9.17 -20.95
C PHE A 45 -6.50 10.40 -21.15
N GLU A 46 -5.79 10.48 -22.27
CA GLU A 46 -4.96 11.65 -22.62
C GLU A 46 -5.79 12.94 -22.66
N LYS A 47 -6.92 12.89 -23.36
CA LYS A 47 -7.83 14.03 -23.47
C LYS A 47 -8.29 14.50 -22.09
N ARG A 48 -8.69 13.60 -21.20
CA ARG A 48 -9.14 13.91 -19.84
C ARG A 48 -8.05 14.56 -18.98
N ILE A 49 -6.79 14.14 -19.14
CA ILE A 49 -5.65 14.78 -18.47
C ILE A 49 -5.49 16.22 -18.98
N ARG A 50 -5.44 16.40 -20.33
CA ARG A 50 -5.21 17.72 -20.95
C ARG A 50 -6.34 18.71 -20.67
N ASP A 51 -7.57 18.23 -20.64
CA ASP A 51 -8.76 19.04 -20.36
C ASP A 51 -9.01 19.27 -18.85
N ASN A 52 -8.17 18.66 -17.97
CA ASN A 52 -8.31 18.68 -16.51
C ASN A 52 -9.68 18.14 -16.05
N THR A 53 -10.18 17.11 -16.72
CA THR A 53 -11.46 16.43 -16.42
C THR A 53 -11.27 14.95 -16.05
N LEU A 54 -10.05 14.55 -15.68
CA LEU A 54 -9.72 13.17 -15.39
C LEU A 54 -10.57 12.59 -14.26
N THR A 55 -10.88 13.39 -13.25
CA THR A 55 -11.69 12.98 -12.09
C THR A 55 -13.10 12.52 -12.47
N ASP A 56 -13.65 13.00 -13.58
CA ASP A 56 -15.01 12.63 -14.02
C ASP A 56 -15.14 11.15 -14.37
N VAL A 57 -14.03 10.54 -14.83
CA VAL A 57 -13.95 9.14 -15.24
C VAL A 57 -13.27 8.25 -14.22
N CYS A 58 -12.65 8.81 -13.18
CA CYS A 58 -12.05 8.08 -12.09
C CYS A 58 -13.09 7.42 -11.19
N ASN A 59 -12.75 6.25 -10.67
CA ASN A 59 -13.56 5.53 -9.71
C ASN A 59 -13.21 6.01 -8.29
N SER A 60 -14.08 6.85 -7.71
CA SER A 60 -13.98 7.30 -6.31
C SER A 60 -14.69 6.30 -5.43
N ILE A 61 -14.01 5.81 -4.40
CA ILE A 61 -14.46 4.72 -3.54
C ILE A 61 -14.49 5.20 -2.10
N PRO A 62 -15.65 5.19 -1.43
CA PRO A 62 -15.71 5.39 0.02
C PRO A 62 -14.88 4.33 0.75
N VAL A 63 -14.12 4.76 1.75
CA VAL A 63 -13.23 3.88 2.51
C VAL A 63 -13.61 3.81 3.97
N HIS A 64 -13.24 2.68 4.59
CA HIS A 64 -13.44 2.43 6.01
C HIS A 64 -12.17 1.85 6.62
N LYS A 65 -11.97 2.06 7.90
CA LYS A 65 -10.89 1.42 8.65
C LYS A 65 -10.90 -0.10 8.41
N GLY A 66 -9.73 -0.63 8.05
CA GLY A 66 -9.55 -2.06 7.77
C GLY A 66 -9.69 -2.46 6.31
N ASP A 67 -10.03 -1.52 5.42
CA ASP A 67 -10.06 -1.77 3.98
C ASP A 67 -8.65 -1.95 3.43
N VAL A 68 -8.57 -2.78 2.39
CA VAL A 68 -7.33 -3.16 1.70
C VAL A 68 -7.49 -2.88 0.22
N PHE A 69 -6.47 -2.26 -0.39
CA PHE A 69 -6.38 -2.01 -1.82
C PHE A 69 -5.04 -2.52 -2.33
N PHE A 70 -5.08 -3.48 -3.24
CA PHE A 70 -3.88 -3.92 -3.94
C PHE A 70 -3.71 -3.10 -5.22
N ILE A 71 -2.65 -2.31 -5.26
CA ILE A 71 -2.35 -1.40 -6.36
C ILE A 71 -1.34 -2.08 -7.29
N ASP A 72 -1.87 -2.84 -8.23
CA ASP A 72 -1.07 -3.45 -9.29
C ASP A 72 -0.51 -2.37 -10.23
N ALA A 73 0.70 -2.57 -10.74
CA ALA A 73 1.34 -1.63 -11.66
C ALA A 73 0.41 -1.22 -12.80
N GLY A 74 0.39 0.06 -13.15
CA GLY A 74 -0.51 0.66 -14.16
C GLY A 74 -1.88 1.06 -13.63
N THR A 75 -2.24 0.74 -12.39
CA THR A 75 -3.51 1.19 -11.79
C THR A 75 -3.46 2.67 -11.45
N LEU A 76 -4.42 3.46 -11.94
CA LEU A 76 -4.60 4.85 -11.52
C LEU A 76 -5.12 4.89 -10.08
N HIS A 77 -4.45 5.67 -9.20
CA HIS A 77 -4.85 5.76 -7.79
C HIS A 77 -4.47 7.11 -7.19
N ALA A 78 -5.22 7.51 -6.18
CA ALA A 78 -4.89 8.68 -5.36
C ALA A 78 -5.58 8.55 -3.99
N ILE A 79 -4.88 8.96 -2.93
CA ILE A 79 -5.43 9.03 -1.58
C ILE A 79 -6.19 10.34 -1.44
N GLY A 80 -7.43 10.27 -0.96
CA GLY A 80 -8.23 11.44 -0.63
C GLY A 80 -7.88 12.08 0.71
N GLU A 81 -8.62 13.10 1.06
CA GLU A 81 -8.48 13.77 2.34
C GLU A 81 -9.03 12.91 3.48
N GLY A 82 -8.48 13.08 4.69
CA GLY A 82 -8.97 12.40 5.89
C GLY A 82 -8.66 10.90 5.96
N ILE A 83 -7.67 10.40 5.22
CA ILE A 83 -7.32 8.97 5.22
C ILE A 83 -5.89 8.78 5.75
N LEU A 84 -5.74 7.88 6.72
CA LEU A 84 -4.45 7.37 7.18
C LEU A 84 -4.26 5.95 6.66
N ILE A 85 -3.23 5.74 5.87
CA ILE A 85 -2.89 4.41 5.34
C ILE A 85 -1.55 3.91 5.88
N ALA A 86 -1.42 2.58 5.92
CA ALA A 86 -0.14 1.89 5.94
C ALA A 86 0.09 1.30 4.54
N GLU A 87 1.19 1.70 3.91
CA GLU A 87 1.57 1.28 2.57
C GLU A 87 2.70 0.25 2.63
N VAL A 88 2.52 -0.88 1.96
CA VAL A 88 3.57 -1.87 1.68
C VAL A 88 3.82 -1.88 0.19
N GLN A 89 5.05 -1.62 -0.24
CA GLN A 89 5.42 -1.43 -1.65
C GLN A 89 6.76 -2.06 -2.00
N GLN A 90 7.00 -2.28 -3.30
CA GLN A 90 8.35 -2.50 -3.80
C GLN A 90 9.23 -1.28 -3.49
N ASN A 91 10.53 -1.52 -3.31
CA ASN A 91 11.50 -0.43 -3.08
C ASN A 91 11.74 0.37 -4.37
N SER A 92 10.81 1.25 -4.69
CA SER A 92 10.84 2.14 -5.85
C SER A 92 10.27 3.51 -5.52
N ASN A 93 10.82 4.55 -6.12
CA ASN A 93 10.33 5.92 -6.04
C ASN A 93 9.61 6.37 -7.31
N THR A 94 9.52 5.50 -8.32
CA THR A 94 8.97 5.86 -9.63
C THR A 94 7.46 6.11 -9.55
N THR A 95 7.07 7.33 -9.85
CA THR A 95 5.66 7.76 -9.84
C THR A 95 5.38 8.65 -11.03
N TYR A 96 4.39 8.29 -11.84
CA TYR A 96 3.91 9.13 -12.93
C TYR A 96 2.67 9.89 -12.51
N ARG A 97 2.83 11.21 -12.38
CA ARG A 97 1.75 12.13 -12.00
C ARG A 97 1.00 12.59 -13.23
N VAL A 98 -0.32 12.46 -13.22
CA VAL A 98 -1.22 12.89 -14.30
C VAL A 98 -2.20 13.99 -13.87
N SER A 99 -2.33 14.20 -12.58
CA SER A 99 -3.09 15.29 -11.97
C SER A 99 -2.45 15.66 -10.64
N ASP A 100 -2.49 16.91 -10.30
CA ASP A 100 -2.00 17.42 -9.01
C ASP A 100 -3.01 18.36 -8.34
N TYR A 101 -4.26 18.33 -8.79
CA TYR A 101 -5.36 19.15 -8.23
C TYR A 101 -5.03 20.64 -8.16
N GLY A 102 -4.16 21.13 -9.04
CA GLY A 102 -3.70 22.52 -9.04
C GLY A 102 -2.74 22.91 -7.91
N ARG A 103 -2.19 21.93 -7.17
CA ARG A 103 -1.22 22.19 -6.09
C ARG A 103 0.07 22.76 -6.65
N LEU A 104 0.65 23.70 -5.90
CA LEU A 104 1.95 24.27 -6.20
C LEU A 104 3.03 23.52 -5.39
N GLY A 105 4.20 23.33 -6.00
CA GLY A 105 5.38 22.83 -5.32
C GLY A 105 5.96 23.86 -4.33
N ALA A 106 7.00 23.48 -3.62
CA ALA A 106 7.69 24.37 -2.68
C ALA A 106 8.28 25.64 -3.33
N ASP A 107 8.52 25.60 -4.63
CA ASP A 107 9.00 26.70 -5.48
C ASP A 107 7.86 27.61 -6.00
N GLY A 108 6.62 27.35 -5.61
CA GLY A 108 5.43 28.09 -6.04
C GLY A 108 4.98 27.78 -7.47
N LYS A 109 5.53 26.76 -8.13
CA LYS A 109 5.14 26.34 -9.47
C LYS A 109 4.31 25.04 -9.45
N PRO A 110 3.46 24.80 -10.48
CA PRO A 110 2.81 23.50 -10.63
C PRO A 110 3.86 22.39 -10.71
N ARG A 111 3.58 21.25 -10.07
CA ARG A 111 4.45 20.08 -10.18
C ARG A 111 4.33 19.48 -11.58
N GLU A 112 5.45 18.95 -12.08
CA GLU A 112 5.50 18.31 -13.39
C GLU A 112 4.51 17.15 -13.50
N LEU A 113 3.85 17.06 -14.66
CA LEU A 113 3.02 15.93 -15.05
C LEU A 113 3.79 15.05 -16.04
N HIS A 114 3.68 13.73 -15.87
CA HIS A 114 4.41 12.73 -16.65
C HIS A 114 3.47 12.06 -17.67
N ILE A 115 2.82 12.86 -18.53
CA ILE A 115 1.67 12.42 -19.35
C ILE A 115 2.06 11.28 -20.28
N GLU A 116 3.14 11.43 -21.06
CA GLU A 116 3.56 10.43 -22.06
C GLU A 116 3.89 9.08 -21.39
N LYS A 117 4.70 9.09 -20.32
CA LYS A 117 5.03 7.87 -19.56
C LYS A 117 3.78 7.25 -18.91
N ALA A 118 2.86 8.07 -18.47
CA ALA A 118 1.60 7.59 -17.93
C ALA A 118 0.72 6.93 -18.99
N LEU A 119 0.66 7.47 -20.21
CA LEU A 119 -0.06 6.86 -21.32
C LEU A 119 0.49 5.49 -21.71
N ASP A 120 1.81 5.30 -21.57
CA ASP A 120 2.43 4.02 -21.86
C ASP A 120 1.99 2.93 -20.87
N VAL A 121 1.96 3.25 -19.58
CA VAL A 121 1.83 2.23 -18.52
C VAL A 121 0.43 2.10 -17.93
N THR A 122 -0.47 3.08 -18.11
CA THR A 122 -1.77 3.05 -17.45
C THR A 122 -2.68 1.96 -18.01
N LYS A 123 -3.22 1.14 -17.13
CA LYS A 123 -4.35 0.26 -17.41
C LYS A 123 -5.63 1.09 -17.41
N CYS A 124 -6.10 1.44 -18.63
CA CYS A 124 -7.30 2.25 -18.81
C CYS A 124 -8.58 1.41 -18.60
N GLU A 125 -8.62 0.63 -17.54
CA GLU A 125 -9.66 -0.37 -17.26
C GLU A 125 -10.28 -0.15 -15.89
N LYS A 126 -11.51 -0.62 -15.74
CA LYS A 126 -12.14 -0.74 -14.43
C LYS A 126 -11.36 -1.75 -13.59
N PRO A 127 -11.08 -1.49 -12.31
CA PRO A 127 -10.37 -2.41 -11.44
C PRO A 127 -11.07 -3.77 -11.35
N GLN A 128 -10.30 -4.84 -11.51
CA GLN A 128 -10.79 -6.22 -11.42
C GLN A 128 -10.42 -6.89 -10.10
N ILE A 129 -9.41 -6.35 -9.40
CA ILE A 129 -8.93 -6.92 -8.14
C ILE A 129 -9.88 -6.52 -7.02
N PRO A 130 -10.34 -7.48 -6.19
CA PRO A 130 -11.17 -7.18 -5.02
C PRO A 130 -10.49 -6.20 -4.07
N TYR A 131 -11.27 -5.32 -3.47
CA TYR A 131 -10.82 -4.34 -2.47
C TYR A 131 -11.82 -4.23 -1.32
N GLY A 132 -11.46 -3.45 -0.28
CA GLY A 132 -12.29 -3.27 0.90
C GLY A 132 -11.89 -4.20 2.04
N ASN A 133 -12.83 -4.59 2.89
CA ASN A 133 -12.56 -5.50 4.02
C ASN A 133 -12.40 -6.95 3.54
N ILE A 134 -11.33 -7.21 2.80
CA ILE A 134 -10.99 -8.50 2.20
C ILE A 134 -9.89 -9.22 2.99
N GLY A 135 -9.65 -10.47 2.65
CA GLY A 135 -8.56 -11.30 3.17
C GLY A 135 -9.06 -12.53 3.92
N LYS A 136 -8.21 -13.56 3.90
CA LYS A 136 -8.50 -14.83 4.58
C LYS A 136 -8.11 -14.72 6.04
N VAL A 137 -9.05 -14.99 6.93
CA VAL A 137 -8.81 -15.00 8.37
C VAL A 137 -8.48 -16.43 8.83
N ILE A 138 -7.39 -16.54 9.60
CA ILE A 138 -6.94 -17.77 10.25
C ILE A 138 -6.81 -17.44 11.75
N SER A 139 -7.46 -18.23 12.59
CA SER A 139 -7.35 -18.10 14.05
C SER A 139 -6.59 -19.29 14.62
N ASN A 140 -5.63 -19.02 15.49
CA ASN A 140 -4.89 -20.03 16.24
C ASN A 140 -4.75 -19.58 17.69
N GLY A 141 -5.63 -20.08 18.56
CA GLY A 141 -5.69 -19.66 19.95
C GLY A 141 -5.98 -18.16 20.07
N ASN A 142 -5.07 -17.43 20.72
CA ASN A 142 -5.20 -15.99 20.99
C ASN A 142 -4.63 -15.10 19.86
N ILE A 143 -4.24 -15.71 18.74
CA ILE A 143 -3.70 -15.00 17.59
C ILE A 143 -4.71 -15.10 16.45
N ILE A 144 -5.07 -13.94 15.87
CA ILE A 144 -5.86 -13.87 14.65
C ILE A 144 -4.95 -13.30 13.54
N ILE A 145 -4.82 -14.04 12.46
CA ILE A 145 -4.07 -13.63 11.27
C ILE A 145 -5.05 -13.40 10.14
N ARG A 146 -5.04 -12.20 9.57
CA ARG A 146 -5.75 -11.91 8.31
C ARG A 146 -4.71 -11.71 7.22
N GLU A 147 -4.69 -12.61 6.24
CA GLU A 147 -3.84 -12.49 5.07
C GLU A 147 -4.45 -11.42 4.16
N LEU A 148 -3.73 -10.31 3.95
CA LEU A 148 -4.21 -9.17 3.20
C LEU A 148 -3.88 -9.30 1.71
N VAL A 149 -2.60 -9.51 1.41
CA VAL A 149 -2.07 -9.64 0.05
C VAL A 149 -0.93 -10.66 0.04
N VAL A 150 -0.90 -11.48 -1.00
CA VAL A 150 0.26 -12.33 -1.36
C VAL A 150 0.50 -12.16 -2.85
N CYS A 151 1.67 -11.68 -3.23
CA CYS A 151 2.10 -11.54 -4.62
C CYS A 151 3.56 -11.95 -4.78
N ASP A 152 4.10 -11.87 -5.98
CA ASP A 152 5.50 -12.22 -6.28
C ASP A 152 6.53 -11.20 -5.77
N LYS A 153 6.08 -10.08 -5.21
CA LYS A 153 6.92 -9.00 -4.71
C LYS A 153 6.96 -8.92 -3.19
N PHE A 154 5.84 -9.23 -2.54
CA PHE A 154 5.72 -9.22 -1.07
C PHE A 154 4.49 -9.97 -0.61
N SER A 155 4.46 -10.29 0.67
CA SER A 155 3.25 -10.68 1.38
C SER A 155 2.97 -9.73 2.54
N ALA A 156 1.68 -9.46 2.81
CA ALA A 156 1.23 -8.62 3.90
C ALA A 156 0.10 -9.29 4.68
N LYS A 157 0.18 -9.24 6.01
CA LYS A 157 -0.78 -9.84 6.95
C LYS A 157 -1.09 -8.86 8.07
N LEU A 158 -2.32 -8.87 8.54
CA LEU A 158 -2.70 -8.23 9.78
C LEU A 158 -2.71 -9.27 10.90
N LEU A 159 -1.95 -9.02 11.93
CA LEU A 159 -1.89 -9.86 13.13
C LEU A 159 -2.63 -9.16 14.26
N LYS A 160 -3.57 -9.86 14.91
CA LYS A 160 -4.11 -9.47 16.23
C LYS A 160 -3.51 -10.39 17.24
N LEU A 161 -2.62 -9.85 18.04
CA LEU A 161 -1.89 -10.54 19.09
C LEU A 161 -2.53 -10.24 20.44
N ASN A 162 -2.86 -11.30 21.20
CA ASN A 162 -3.36 -11.20 22.57
C ASN A 162 -2.58 -12.17 23.45
N GLU A 163 -1.31 -12.04 23.64
CA GLU A 163 -0.40 -12.76 24.56
C GLU A 163 1.00 -12.86 23.96
N THR A 164 1.37 -14.00 23.37
CA THR A 164 2.72 -14.24 22.83
C THR A 164 2.66 -14.88 21.45
N MET A 165 3.66 -14.55 20.61
CA MET A 165 3.85 -15.14 19.29
C MET A 165 5.33 -15.18 18.93
N ASP A 166 5.82 -16.34 18.50
CA ASP A 166 7.14 -16.45 17.87
C ASP A 166 7.10 -15.99 16.43
N ILE A 167 8.10 -15.21 16.02
CA ILE A 167 8.35 -14.83 14.64
C ILE A 167 9.76 -15.28 14.26
N CYS A 168 9.86 -15.98 13.14
CA CYS A 168 11.11 -16.32 12.47
C CYS A 168 10.83 -16.42 10.96
N SER A 169 11.72 -15.88 10.15
CA SER A 169 11.73 -16.07 8.71
C SER A 169 13.16 -16.42 8.31
N GLU A 170 13.36 -17.57 7.70
CA GLU A 170 14.69 -18.06 7.31
C GLU A 170 15.19 -17.38 6.02
N ASP A 171 14.27 -17.10 5.08
CA ASP A 171 14.60 -16.71 3.71
C ASP A 171 14.57 -15.19 3.50
N SER A 172 13.83 -14.46 4.32
CA SER A 172 13.62 -13.02 4.15
C SER A 172 13.55 -12.30 5.49
N PHE A 173 13.70 -11.00 5.46
CA PHE A 173 13.39 -10.14 6.59
C PHE A 173 11.87 -10.11 6.86
N VAL A 174 11.52 -9.69 8.07
CA VAL A 174 10.15 -9.33 8.44
C VAL A 174 10.11 -7.86 8.85
N SER A 175 9.16 -7.12 8.30
CA SER A 175 8.83 -5.77 8.75
C SER A 175 7.52 -5.79 9.54
N LEU A 176 7.51 -5.16 10.71
CA LEU A 176 6.33 -5.00 11.56
C LEU A 176 6.05 -3.52 11.76
N ILE A 177 4.77 -3.13 11.60
CA ILE A 177 4.28 -1.80 11.99
C ILE A 177 3.19 -2.01 13.04
N ILE A 178 3.33 -1.37 14.21
CA ILE A 178 2.34 -1.46 15.27
C ILE A 178 1.22 -0.45 14.98
N LEU A 179 0.06 -0.96 14.61
CA LEU A 179 -1.11 -0.14 14.28
C LEU A 179 -1.90 0.25 15.52
N GLU A 180 -2.00 -0.66 16.51
CA GLU A 180 -2.65 -0.43 17.80
C GLU A 180 -1.95 -1.21 18.91
N GLY A 181 -2.01 -0.70 20.14
CA GLY A 181 -1.48 -1.36 21.33
C GLY A 181 0.02 -1.22 21.51
N ASN A 182 0.62 -2.19 22.21
CA ASN A 182 2.05 -2.24 22.49
C ASN A 182 2.54 -3.69 22.62
N VAL A 183 3.81 -3.89 22.30
CA VAL A 183 4.47 -5.21 22.28
C VAL A 183 5.87 -5.08 22.86
N ILE A 184 6.30 -6.08 23.62
CA ILE A 184 7.71 -6.32 23.94
C ILE A 184 8.22 -7.38 22.97
N ILE A 185 9.30 -7.04 22.26
CA ILE A 185 10.02 -7.98 21.39
C ILE A 185 11.21 -8.49 22.18
N LYS A 186 11.32 -9.80 22.32
CA LYS A 186 12.44 -10.47 22.98
C LYS A 186 13.26 -11.28 22.00
N CYS A 187 14.56 -11.21 22.14
CA CYS A 187 15.53 -12.06 21.44
C CYS A 187 16.66 -12.44 22.42
N ASN A 188 17.62 -13.25 21.96
CA ASN A 188 18.73 -13.71 22.81
C ASN A 188 19.55 -12.57 23.41
N ASP A 189 19.63 -11.42 22.73
CA ASP A 189 20.47 -10.28 23.10
C ASP A 189 19.74 -9.23 23.97
N GLY A 190 18.46 -9.45 24.27
CA GLY A 190 17.68 -8.53 25.10
C GLY A 190 16.23 -8.37 24.67
N GLU A 191 15.62 -7.31 25.16
CA GLU A 191 14.23 -6.97 24.85
C GLU A 191 14.06 -5.49 24.51
N ILE A 192 13.07 -5.19 23.66
CA ILE A 192 12.68 -3.83 23.30
C ILE A 192 11.17 -3.68 23.39
N SER A 193 10.71 -2.58 23.95
CA SER A 193 9.29 -2.22 23.99
C SER A 193 8.96 -1.33 22.81
N ILE A 194 7.94 -1.68 22.04
CA ILE A 194 7.42 -0.94 20.89
C ILE A 194 5.92 -0.70 21.06
N ARG A 195 5.43 0.38 20.46
CA ARG A 195 4.07 0.86 20.61
C ARG A 195 3.48 1.32 19.28
N LYS A 196 2.21 1.67 19.30
CA LYS A 196 1.53 2.27 18.13
C LYS A 196 2.37 3.35 17.45
N GLY A 197 2.52 3.20 16.13
CA GLY A 197 3.31 4.08 15.26
C GLY A 197 4.77 3.66 15.10
N ASP A 198 5.27 2.74 15.93
CA ASP A 198 6.62 2.20 15.78
C ASP A 198 6.67 1.16 14.65
N SER A 199 7.82 1.08 14.01
CA SER A 199 8.15 0.10 12.97
C SER A 199 9.43 -0.63 13.34
N ILE A 200 9.48 -1.93 13.08
CA ILE A 200 10.63 -2.79 13.39
C ILE A 200 10.99 -3.64 12.17
N PHE A 201 12.28 -3.74 11.93
CA PHE A 201 12.87 -4.64 10.95
C PHE A 201 13.53 -5.83 11.66
N ILE A 202 13.12 -7.04 11.31
CA ILE A 202 13.67 -8.30 11.84
C ILE A 202 14.43 -8.98 10.70
N PRO A 203 15.77 -9.10 10.78
CA PRO A 203 16.56 -9.78 9.77
C PRO A 203 16.17 -11.25 9.59
N ALA A 204 16.43 -11.80 8.39
CA ALA A 204 16.31 -13.23 8.16
C ALA A 204 17.14 -14.05 9.16
N GLY A 205 16.63 -15.19 9.60
CA GLY A 205 17.28 -16.08 10.56
C GLY A 205 17.18 -15.64 12.03
N LEU A 206 16.73 -14.41 12.31
CA LEU A 206 16.55 -13.96 13.68
C LEU A 206 15.19 -14.41 14.23
N LYS A 207 15.23 -15.24 15.26
CA LYS A 207 14.02 -15.64 16.01
C LYS A 207 13.74 -14.61 17.11
N VAL A 208 12.51 -14.09 17.14
CA VAL A 208 12.01 -13.20 18.19
C VAL A 208 10.68 -13.68 18.75
N GLU A 209 10.43 -13.40 20.03
CA GLU A 209 9.13 -13.56 20.68
C GLU A 209 8.47 -12.19 20.82
N LEU A 210 7.26 -12.06 20.32
CA LEU A 210 6.39 -10.91 20.57
C LEU A 210 5.51 -11.18 21.77
N CYS A 211 5.48 -10.27 22.74
CA CYS A 211 4.67 -10.40 23.96
C CYS A 211 3.84 -9.13 24.14
N GLY A 212 2.51 -9.25 24.17
CA GLY A 212 1.65 -8.10 24.39
C GLY A 212 0.26 -8.22 23.80
N ASN A 213 -0.39 -7.05 23.66
CA ASN A 213 -1.70 -6.93 23.02
C ASN A 213 -1.60 -5.84 21.96
N ALA A 214 -1.71 -6.23 20.70
CA ALA A 214 -1.51 -5.31 19.59
C ALA A 214 -2.18 -5.77 18.29
N GLU A 215 -2.46 -4.80 17.43
CA GLU A 215 -2.72 -5.00 16.01
C GLU A 215 -1.47 -4.60 15.23
N ILE A 216 -0.96 -5.51 14.40
CA ILE A 216 0.36 -5.40 13.76
C ILE A 216 0.20 -5.67 12.27
N LEU A 217 0.67 -4.75 11.44
CA LEU A 217 0.89 -5.02 10.02
C LEU A 217 2.25 -5.72 9.86
N TYR A 218 2.21 -6.95 9.39
CA TYR A 218 3.36 -7.80 9.10
C TYR A 218 3.59 -7.83 7.60
N SER A 219 4.81 -7.63 7.14
CA SER A 219 5.18 -7.83 5.74
C SER A 219 6.55 -8.50 5.59
N CYS A 220 6.69 -9.27 4.52
CA CYS A 220 7.95 -9.92 4.10
C CYS A 220 7.98 -10.09 2.57
N VAL A 221 9.13 -10.43 2.04
CA VAL A 221 9.36 -10.73 0.61
C VAL A 221 9.43 -12.24 0.40
#